data_01d96ce22406bdb1c9766e35c40390f7
#
_entry.id   01d96ce22406bdb1c9766e35c40390f7
#
_cell.length_a   1.000
_cell.length_b   1.000
_cell.length_c   1.000
_cell.angle_alpha   90.00
_cell.angle_beta   90.00
_cell.angle_gamma   90.00
#
_symmetry.space_group_name_H-M   'P 1'
#
loop_
_entity.id
_entity.type
_entity.pdbx_description
1 polymer ?
#
loop_
_entity_poly.entity_id
_entity_poly.type
_entity_poly.pdbx_seq_one_letter_code
_entity_poly.pdbx_strand_id
1 'polypeptide(L)'
;MIKYMLDTNICIYLMEKQPAAVIAKFKQCRQGEVVMSAVTWAELSCGLDTHNDGAQFAGLLRAISVLPFDVKSATIFGQLSQQFPARKSSFDRMIAAHALAAQVTLVTTNMPDFALYGVPLENWAERS
;
A
#
# COMPACT_ATOMS: atom_id res chain seq x y z
N MET A 1 0.89 16.60 -4.75
CA MET A 1 2.00 15.95 -4.02
C MET A 1 1.51 14.66 -3.40
N ILE A 2 2.24 13.58 -3.61
CA ILE A 2 1.90 12.27 -3.04
C ILE A 2 2.21 12.28 -1.55
N LYS A 3 1.24 11.83 -0.75
CA LYS A 3 1.37 11.76 0.71
C LYS A 3 1.28 10.34 1.25
N TYR A 4 0.48 9.50 0.63
CA TYR A 4 0.11 8.19 1.17
C TYR A 4 0.26 7.10 0.13
N MET A 5 0.81 5.98 0.55
CA MET A 5 0.81 4.73 -0.21
C MET A 5 -0.02 3.72 0.58
N LEU A 6 -1.03 3.14 -0.07
CA LEU A 6 -1.91 2.18 0.57
C LEU A 6 -1.36 0.76 0.40
N ASP A 7 -1.38 -0.03 1.47
CA ASP A 7 -1.05 -1.44 1.35
C ASP A 7 -2.23 -2.22 0.74
N THR A 8 -2.00 -3.50 0.49
CA THR A 8 -2.98 -4.34 -0.19
C THR A 8 -4.31 -4.42 0.55
N ASN A 9 -4.29 -4.59 1.88
CA ASN A 9 -5.52 -4.71 2.66
C ASN A 9 -6.35 -3.43 2.65
N ILE A 10 -5.68 -2.28 2.69
CA ILE A 10 -6.40 -0.99 2.62
C ILE A 10 -7.07 -0.82 1.26
N CYS A 11 -6.37 -1.23 0.18
CA CYS A 11 -6.97 -1.21 -1.16
C CYS A 11 -8.21 -2.10 -1.24
N ILE A 12 -8.15 -3.29 -0.63
CA ILE A 12 -9.29 -4.21 -0.57
C ILE A 12 -10.46 -3.54 0.17
N TYR A 13 -10.18 -2.88 1.29
CA TYR A 13 -11.22 -2.16 2.04
C TYR A 13 -11.90 -1.10 1.19
N LEU A 14 -11.14 -0.35 0.40
CA LEU A 14 -11.72 0.65 -0.50
C LEU A 14 -12.60 0.00 -1.56
N MET A 15 -12.18 -1.14 -2.11
CA MET A 15 -12.96 -1.89 -3.08
C MET A 15 -14.27 -2.39 -2.46
N GLU A 16 -14.24 -2.83 -1.22
CA GLU A 16 -15.40 -3.33 -0.48
C GLU A 16 -16.25 -2.21 0.12
N LYS A 17 -15.75 -0.97 0.08
CA LYS A 17 -16.39 0.23 0.65
C LYS A 17 -16.62 0.13 2.16
N GLN A 18 -15.71 -0.51 2.85
CA GLN A 18 -15.72 -0.66 4.32
C GLN A 18 -14.30 -0.96 4.83
N PRO A 19 -14.00 -0.69 6.13
CA PRO A 19 -14.89 -0.07 7.10
C PRO A 19 -15.06 1.43 6.85
N ALA A 20 -16.10 2.01 7.45
CA ALA A 20 -16.44 3.41 7.22
C ALA A 20 -15.29 4.37 7.55
N ALA A 21 -14.47 4.05 8.56
CA ALA A 21 -13.33 4.89 8.95
C ALA A 21 -12.31 5.02 7.82
N VAL A 22 -12.02 3.93 7.10
CA VAL A 22 -11.09 3.95 5.96
C VAL A 22 -11.66 4.81 4.83
N ILE A 23 -12.94 4.63 4.51
CA ILE A 23 -13.60 5.39 3.46
C ILE A 23 -13.59 6.89 3.79
N ALA A 24 -13.89 7.24 5.05
CA ALA A 24 -13.92 8.63 5.49
C ALA A 24 -12.54 9.29 5.36
N LYS A 25 -11.48 8.60 5.76
CA LYS A 25 -10.10 9.10 5.62
C LYS A 25 -9.73 9.29 4.15
N PHE A 26 -10.07 8.32 3.31
CA PHE A 26 -9.78 8.42 1.87
C PHE A 26 -10.49 9.63 1.25
N LYS A 27 -11.74 9.87 1.61
CA LYS A 27 -12.51 11.01 1.08
C LYS A 27 -11.94 12.37 1.49
N GLN A 28 -11.16 12.43 2.56
CA GLN A 28 -10.48 13.66 2.99
C GLN A 28 -9.25 13.96 2.14
N CYS A 29 -8.72 12.99 1.41
CA CYS A 29 -7.54 13.16 0.58
C CYS A 29 -7.92 13.79 -0.75
N ARG A 30 -7.00 14.59 -1.29
CA ARG A 30 -7.14 15.16 -2.63
C ARG A 30 -6.65 14.18 -3.67
N GLN A 31 -7.21 14.27 -4.87
CA GLN A 31 -6.75 13.46 -5.99
C GLN A 31 -5.25 13.67 -6.20
N GLY A 32 -4.52 12.58 -6.37
CA GLY A 32 -3.07 12.60 -6.55
C GLY A 32 -2.27 12.48 -5.25
N GLU A 33 -2.91 12.57 -4.08
CA GLU A 33 -2.21 12.41 -2.80
C GLU A 33 -2.03 10.95 -2.39
N VAL A 34 -2.84 10.06 -2.95
CA VAL A 34 -2.90 8.65 -2.55
C VAL A 34 -2.52 7.77 -3.74
N VAL A 35 -1.60 6.86 -3.50
CA VAL A 35 -1.11 5.93 -4.53
C VAL A 35 -1.05 4.51 -3.97
N MET A 36 -0.85 3.54 -4.85
CA MET A 36 -0.44 2.19 -4.49
C MET A 36 0.84 1.84 -5.23
N SER A 37 1.60 0.89 -4.66
CA SER A 37 2.76 0.31 -5.32
C SER A 37 2.32 -0.65 -6.43
N ALA A 38 3.12 -0.77 -7.48
CA ALA A 38 2.94 -1.83 -8.47
C ALA A 38 2.99 -3.23 -7.83
N VAL A 39 3.69 -3.37 -6.69
CA VAL A 39 3.69 -4.61 -5.90
C VAL A 39 2.29 -4.91 -5.37
N THR A 40 1.61 -3.89 -4.83
CA THR A 40 0.22 -4.02 -4.38
C THR A 40 -0.70 -4.39 -5.53
N TRP A 41 -0.52 -3.76 -6.68
CA TRP A 41 -1.26 -4.15 -7.88
C TRP A 41 -1.07 -5.63 -8.20
N ALA A 42 0.18 -6.11 -8.16
CA ALA A 42 0.47 -7.53 -8.45
C ALA A 42 -0.26 -8.45 -7.47
N GLU A 43 -0.26 -8.12 -6.18
CA GLU A 43 -0.99 -8.90 -5.18
C GLU A 43 -2.50 -8.92 -5.44
N LEU A 44 -3.07 -7.74 -5.73
CA LEU A 44 -4.50 -7.62 -6.03
C LEU A 44 -4.86 -8.41 -7.29
N SER A 45 -4.01 -8.32 -8.32
CA SER A 45 -4.24 -9.04 -9.59
C SER A 45 -4.23 -10.55 -9.39
N CYS A 46 -3.37 -11.07 -8.52
CA CYS A 46 -3.32 -12.50 -8.20
C CYS A 46 -4.57 -12.97 -7.47
N GLY A 47 -5.17 -12.12 -6.64
CA GLY A 47 -6.32 -12.48 -5.83
C GLY A 47 -7.66 -12.15 -6.45
N LEU A 48 -7.70 -11.55 -7.65
CA LEU A 48 -8.95 -11.12 -8.25
C LEU A 48 -9.78 -12.29 -8.78
N ASP A 49 -11.03 -12.30 -8.39
CA ASP A 49 -12.07 -13.00 -9.14
C ASP A 49 -12.58 -12.02 -10.20
N THR A 50 -12.15 -12.21 -11.45
CA THR A 50 -12.44 -11.28 -12.53
C THR A 50 -13.93 -11.12 -12.83
N HIS A 51 -14.74 -12.11 -12.48
CA HIS A 51 -16.20 -12.02 -12.67
C HIS A 51 -16.86 -11.13 -11.63
N ASN A 52 -16.37 -11.17 -10.38
CA ASN A 52 -17.01 -10.46 -9.28
C ASN A 52 -16.30 -9.16 -8.92
N ASP A 53 -14.99 -9.08 -9.11
CA ASP A 53 -14.17 -7.97 -8.59
C ASP A 53 -13.73 -6.98 -9.67
N GLY A 54 -13.95 -7.27 -10.94
CA GLY A 54 -13.44 -6.47 -12.04
C GLY A 54 -13.86 -5.01 -12.01
N ALA A 55 -15.15 -4.76 -11.73
CA ALA A 55 -15.68 -3.39 -11.67
C ALA A 55 -15.12 -2.61 -10.48
N GLN A 56 -14.97 -3.27 -9.33
CA GLN A 56 -14.42 -2.67 -8.12
C GLN A 56 -12.94 -2.33 -8.32
N PHE A 57 -12.19 -3.22 -8.94
CA PHE A 57 -10.78 -3.01 -9.24
C PHE A 57 -10.59 -1.85 -10.23
N ALA A 58 -11.41 -1.80 -11.29
CA ALA A 58 -11.38 -0.69 -12.24
C ALA A 58 -11.70 0.64 -11.55
N GLY A 59 -12.65 0.66 -10.62
CA GLY A 59 -12.97 1.83 -9.83
C GLY A 59 -11.80 2.30 -8.98
N LEU A 60 -11.10 1.37 -8.35
CA LEU A 60 -9.91 1.68 -7.56
C LEU A 60 -8.82 2.32 -8.44
N LEU A 61 -8.59 1.77 -9.64
CA LEU A 61 -7.57 2.28 -10.56
C LEU A 61 -7.89 3.68 -11.07
N ARG A 62 -9.18 4.04 -11.15
CA ARG A 62 -9.57 5.41 -11.50
C ARG A 62 -9.32 6.40 -10.37
N ALA A 63 -9.40 5.92 -9.13
CA ALA A 63 -9.27 6.77 -7.94
C ALA A 63 -7.83 6.95 -7.49
N ILE A 64 -6.97 5.97 -7.72
CA ILE A 64 -5.61 5.90 -7.17
C ILE A 64 -4.63 5.55 -8.29
N SER A 65 -3.52 6.30 -8.36
CA SER A 65 -2.44 5.98 -9.29
C SER A 65 -1.58 4.84 -8.78
N VAL A 66 -1.06 4.04 -9.70
CA VAL A 66 -0.12 2.96 -9.39
C VAL A 66 1.29 3.47 -9.71
N LEU A 67 2.19 3.43 -8.73
CA LEU A 67 3.58 3.81 -8.95
C LEU A 67 4.40 2.58 -9.34
N PRO A 68 5.27 2.71 -10.36
CA PRO A 68 6.18 1.62 -10.72
C PRO A 68 7.19 1.37 -9.60
N PHE A 69 7.52 0.11 -9.38
CA PHE A 69 8.55 -0.29 -8.41
C PHE A 69 9.91 -0.07 -9.10
N ASP A 70 10.52 1.08 -8.84
CA ASP A 70 11.69 1.55 -9.56
C ASP A 70 13.02 1.03 -8.96
N VAL A 71 14.12 1.44 -9.57
CA VAL A 71 15.46 1.02 -9.13
C VAL A 71 15.75 1.51 -7.71
N LYS A 72 15.32 2.72 -7.36
CA LYS A 72 15.50 3.23 -6.00
C LYS A 72 14.78 2.37 -4.98
N SER A 73 13.55 1.96 -5.27
CA SER A 73 12.78 1.05 -4.42
C SER A 73 13.46 -0.30 -4.29
N ALA A 74 13.95 -0.85 -5.40
CA ALA A 74 14.67 -2.13 -5.40
C ALA A 74 15.96 -2.06 -4.58
N THR A 75 16.69 -0.94 -4.66
CA THR A 75 17.91 -0.73 -3.88
C THR A 75 17.61 -0.73 -2.39
N ILE A 76 16.57 0.00 -1.97
CA ILE A 76 16.16 0.04 -0.57
C ILE A 76 15.68 -1.34 -0.11
N PHE A 77 14.97 -2.08 -0.96
CA PHE A 77 14.56 -3.45 -0.66
C PHE A 77 15.78 -4.32 -0.35
N GLY A 78 16.84 -4.21 -1.15
CA GLY A 78 18.09 -4.93 -0.92
C GLY A 78 18.74 -4.56 0.41
N GLN A 79 18.77 -3.28 0.75
CA GLN A 79 19.29 -2.78 2.03
C GLN A 79 18.50 -3.32 3.21
N LEU A 80 17.16 -3.29 3.12
CA LEU A 80 16.32 -3.85 4.17
C LEU A 80 16.54 -5.35 4.32
N SER A 81 16.72 -6.06 3.23
CA SER A 81 16.96 -7.49 3.25
C SER A 81 18.28 -7.83 3.95
N GLN A 82 19.30 -6.99 3.79
CA GLN A 82 20.58 -7.15 4.49
C GLN A 82 20.46 -6.84 5.98
N GLN A 83 19.65 -5.83 6.33
CA GLN A 83 19.43 -5.46 7.73
C GLN A 83 18.62 -6.51 8.49
N PHE A 84 17.74 -7.24 7.81
CA PHE A 84 16.84 -8.20 8.44
C PHE A 84 16.95 -9.57 7.78
N PRO A 85 18.17 -10.18 7.79
CA PRO A 85 18.41 -11.43 7.06
C PRO A 85 17.65 -12.63 7.62
N ALA A 86 17.25 -12.57 8.90
CA ALA A 86 16.51 -13.65 9.54
C ALA A 86 15.03 -13.66 9.14
N ARG A 87 14.52 -12.57 8.58
CA ARG A 87 13.14 -12.49 8.14
C ARG A 87 13.03 -12.93 6.69
N LYS A 88 11.99 -13.70 6.42
CA LYS A 88 11.68 -14.11 5.06
C LYS A 88 11.35 -12.88 4.21
N SER A 89 11.92 -12.83 3.02
CA SER A 89 11.57 -11.81 2.04
C SER A 89 10.08 -11.90 1.70
N SER A 90 9.41 -10.76 1.61
CA SER A 90 7.96 -10.71 1.43
C SER A 90 7.56 -9.50 0.59
N PHE A 91 6.32 -9.54 0.11
CA PHE A 91 5.71 -8.37 -0.53
C PHE A 91 5.66 -7.18 0.42
N ASP A 92 5.43 -7.42 1.72
CA ASP A 92 5.43 -6.35 2.72
C ASP A 92 6.74 -5.59 2.74
N ARG A 93 7.88 -6.30 2.69
CA ARG A 93 9.19 -5.65 2.62
C ARG A 93 9.33 -4.83 1.34
N MET A 94 8.84 -5.33 0.21
CA MET A 94 8.88 -4.58 -1.05
C MET A 94 8.03 -3.31 -0.96
N ILE A 95 6.84 -3.41 -0.40
CA ILE A 95 5.96 -2.25 -0.23
C ILE A 95 6.59 -1.22 0.72
N ALA A 96 7.17 -1.67 1.83
CA ALA A 96 7.90 -0.78 2.75
C ALA A 96 9.06 -0.06 2.06
N ALA A 97 9.83 -0.79 1.27
CA ALA A 97 10.95 -0.23 0.51
C ALA A 97 10.47 0.84 -0.47
N HIS A 98 9.35 0.57 -1.15
CA HIS A 98 8.77 1.51 -2.11
C HIS A 98 8.30 2.79 -1.41
N ALA A 99 7.61 2.66 -0.28
CA ALA A 99 7.14 3.82 0.50
C ALA A 99 8.32 4.66 1.00
N LEU A 100 9.40 4.02 1.47
CA LEU A 100 10.62 4.70 1.87
C LEU A 100 11.26 5.45 0.69
N ALA A 101 11.34 4.81 -0.47
CA ALA A 101 11.90 5.42 -1.67
C ALA A 101 11.10 6.64 -2.13
N ALA A 102 9.78 6.55 -2.03
CA ALA A 102 8.86 7.62 -2.42
C ALA A 102 8.72 8.70 -1.32
N GLN A 103 9.23 8.45 -0.11
CA GLN A 103 9.17 9.36 1.03
C GLN A 103 7.73 9.71 1.40
N VAL A 104 6.90 8.70 1.52
CA VAL A 104 5.48 8.84 1.85
C VAL A 104 5.12 8.00 3.06
N THR A 105 3.95 8.27 3.64
CA THR A 105 3.40 7.47 4.73
C THR A 105 2.73 6.23 4.14
N LEU A 106 3.04 5.07 4.71
CA LEU A 106 2.39 3.81 4.34
C LEU A 106 1.14 3.63 5.21
N VAL A 107 0.01 3.42 4.56
CA VAL A 107 -1.26 3.19 5.24
C VAL A 107 -1.52 1.69 5.30
N THR A 108 -1.64 1.15 6.51
CA THR A 108 -1.79 -0.29 6.74
C THR A 108 -2.54 -0.54 8.04
N THR A 109 -3.20 -1.69 8.15
CA THR A 109 -3.71 -2.19 9.43
C THR A 109 -2.71 -3.12 10.11
N ASN A 110 -1.66 -3.50 9.42
CA ASN A 110 -0.67 -4.49 9.89
C ASN A 110 0.59 -3.79 10.39
N MET A 111 0.41 -2.92 11.38
CA MET A 111 1.46 -2.05 11.91
C MET A 111 2.72 -2.83 12.35
N PRO A 112 2.59 -3.95 13.11
CA PRO A 112 3.79 -4.64 13.59
C PRO A 112 4.69 -5.17 12.48
N ASP A 113 4.12 -5.59 11.35
CA ASP A 113 4.91 -6.17 10.25
C ASP A 113 5.70 -5.12 9.48
N PHE A 114 5.30 -3.85 9.58
CA PHE A 114 5.97 -2.75 8.89
C PHE A 114 6.83 -1.88 9.80
N ALA A 115 6.53 -1.84 11.10
CA ALA A 115 7.19 -0.92 12.03
C ALA A 115 8.70 -1.10 12.08
N LEU A 116 9.18 -2.34 11.93
CA LEU A 116 10.62 -2.63 11.99
C LEU A 116 11.42 -1.97 10.86
N TYR A 117 10.78 -1.64 9.74
CA TYR A 117 11.47 -1.08 8.59
C TYR A 117 11.66 0.45 8.67
N GLY A 118 11.09 1.10 9.69
CA GLY A 118 11.27 2.53 9.87
C GLY A 118 10.47 3.41 8.93
N VAL A 119 9.52 2.85 8.19
CA VAL A 119 8.65 3.62 7.31
C VAL A 119 7.56 4.32 8.15
N PRO A 120 7.23 5.60 7.87
CA PRO A 120 6.10 6.24 8.55
C PRO A 120 4.79 5.49 8.26
N LEU A 121 4.00 5.26 9.30
CA LEU A 121 2.80 4.43 9.23
C LEU A 121 1.57 5.18 9.74
N GLU A 122 0.42 4.91 9.11
CA GLU A 122 -0.90 5.29 9.60
C GLU A 122 -1.86 4.12 9.46
N ASN A 123 -2.76 3.97 10.42
CA ASN A 123 -3.83 2.99 10.36
C ASN A 123 -5.17 3.72 10.24
N TRP A 124 -5.75 3.71 9.04
CA TRP A 124 -7.02 4.40 8.79
C TRP A 124 -8.23 3.64 9.31
N ALA A 125 -8.06 2.37 9.67
CA ALA A 125 -9.15 1.56 10.22
C ALA A 125 -9.35 1.79 11.71
N GLU A 126 -8.35 2.34 12.42
CA GLU A 126 -8.48 2.65 13.84
C GLU A 126 -9.28 3.93 14.04
N ARG A 127 -10.18 3.88 15.01
CA ARG A 127 -10.86 5.08 15.50
C ARG A 127 -9.93 5.77 16.48
N SER A 128 -9.67 7.04 16.21
CA SER A 128 -8.93 7.87 17.16
C SER A 128 -9.82 8.27 18.32
#